data_30240c282186c5ad41edd058f1448d17
#
_entry.id   30240c282186c5ad41edd058f1448d17
#
_cell.length_a   1.000
_cell.length_b   1.000
_cell.length_c   1.000
_cell.angle_alpha   90.00
_cell.angle_beta   90.00
_cell.angle_gamma   90.00
#
_symmetry.space_group_name_H-M   'P 1'
#
loop_
_entity.id
_entity.type
_entity.pdbx_description
1 polymer ?
#
loop_
_entity_poly.entity_id
_entity_poly.type
_entity_poly.pdbx_seq_one_letter_code
_entity_poly.pdbx_strand_id
1 'polypeptide(L)'
;MSLFNSLVMGWPTGLLIDASKGTPTDNNIPASLLVQNTIIAGSAIPVKYTASTTSPTGATDVTINAWFNTASYGNSILTNNTDVGLGAPFNYTTPDFNPAAGSAAASGASFTNAKVATGFTPVTYKGACAVGDTWWKTWTKFM
;
A
#
# COMPACT_ATOMS: atom_id res chain seq x y z
N MET A 1 7.66 11.00 -3.91
CA MET A 1 6.35 10.51 -3.37
C MET A 1 6.62 9.41 -2.36
N SER A 2 5.82 9.30 -1.33
CA SER A 2 5.92 8.16 -0.40
C SER A 2 4.52 7.67 -0.03
N LEU A 3 4.39 6.39 0.27
CA LEU A 3 3.15 5.72 0.64
C LEU A 3 3.32 5.09 2.02
N PHE A 4 2.44 5.43 2.94
CA PHE A 4 2.46 4.94 4.32
C PHE A 4 1.11 4.40 4.74
N ASN A 5 1.09 3.38 5.60
CA ASN A 5 -0.09 2.90 6.29
C ASN A 5 -1.29 2.60 5.37
N SER A 6 -1.02 2.04 4.19
CA SER A 6 -2.00 1.94 3.10
C SER A 6 -2.40 0.51 2.79
N LEU A 7 -3.57 0.37 2.17
CA LEU A 7 -4.06 -0.87 1.59
C LEU A 7 -4.18 -0.69 0.08
N VAL A 8 -3.56 -1.60 -0.68
CA VAL A 8 -3.67 -1.67 -2.14
C VAL A 8 -4.25 -3.04 -2.48
N MET A 9 -5.44 -3.07 -3.08
CA MET A 9 -6.14 -4.33 -3.36
C MET A 9 -7.05 -4.22 -4.59
N GLY A 10 -7.32 -5.35 -5.22
CA GLY A 10 -8.20 -5.41 -6.40
C GLY A 10 -7.53 -5.02 -7.72
N TRP A 11 -6.21 -4.86 -7.78
CA TRP A 11 -5.47 -4.49 -8.98
C TRP A 11 -4.60 -5.65 -9.48
N PRO A 12 -4.51 -5.86 -10.81
CA PRO A 12 -3.60 -6.88 -11.38
C PRO A 12 -2.13 -6.64 -11.01
N THR A 13 -1.69 -5.37 -10.98
CA THR A 13 -0.38 -4.94 -10.47
C THR A 13 -0.59 -4.03 -9.26
N GLY A 14 -0.01 -4.39 -8.12
CA GLY A 14 -0.17 -3.64 -6.87
C GLY A 14 0.65 -2.36 -6.84
N LEU A 15 1.95 -2.47 -7.01
CA LEU A 15 2.90 -1.35 -7.06
C LEU A 15 3.73 -1.43 -8.33
N LEU A 16 3.74 -0.37 -9.12
CA LEU A 16 4.64 -0.22 -10.26
C LEU A 16 5.68 0.87 -9.96
N ILE A 17 6.96 0.50 -10.02
CA ILE A 17 8.07 1.45 -10.07
C ILE A 17 8.46 1.58 -11.55
N ASP A 18 8.00 2.65 -12.18
CA ASP A 18 8.28 2.91 -13.60
C ASP A 18 9.44 3.90 -13.74
N ALA A 19 10.57 3.41 -14.21
CA ALA A 19 11.75 4.19 -14.52
C ALA A 19 11.94 4.40 -16.04
N SER A 20 10.96 4.04 -16.86
CA SER A 20 11.08 4.06 -18.32
C SER A 20 11.12 5.45 -18.94
N LYS A 21 10.72 6.50 -18.19
CA LYS A 21 10.62 7.89 -18.66
C LYS A 21 11.35 8.85 -17.75
N GLY A 22 12.04 9.81 -18.36
CA GLY A 22 12.74 10.89 -17.66
C GLY A 22 13.87 10.39 -16.75
N THR A 23 14.03 11.01 -15.59
CA THR A 23 14.98 10.55 -14.56
C THR A 23 14.45 9.27 -13.93
N PRO A 24 15.24 8.20 -13.85
CA PRO A 24 14.78 6.93 -13.28
C PRO A 24 14.22 7.08 -11.88
N THR A 25 13.00 6.56 -11.69
CA THR A 25 12.25 6.67 -10.43
C THR A 25 12.95 5.95 -9.29
N ASP A 26 13.61 4.84 -9.59
CA ASP A 26 14.36 4.02 -8.63
C ASP A 26 15.58 4.72 -8.03
N ASN A 27 16.12 5.76 -8.67
CA ASN A 27 17.15 6.62 -8.06
C ASN A 27 16.66 7.33 -6.78
N ASN A 28 15.36 7.42 -6.58
CA ASN A 28 14.77 8.03 -5.40
C ASN A 28 14.59 7.06 -4.23
N ILE A 29 14.88 5.78 -4.44
CA ILE A 29 14.77 4.72 -3.43
C ILE A 29 16.12 4.61 -2.65
N PRO A 30 16.09 4.56 -1.32
CA PRO A 30 14.98 4.76 -0.40
C PRO A 30 14.84 6.22 0.10
N ALA A 31 15.61 7.15 -0.42
CA ALA A 31 15.74 8.48 0.16
C ALA A 31 14.43 9.30 0.13
N SER A 32 13.87 9.49 -1.06
CA SER A 32 12.67 10.31 -1.24
C SER A 32 11.42 9.51 -1.63
N LEU A 33 11.59 8.29 -2.16
CA LEU A 33 10.51 7.36 -2.46
C LEU A 33 10.53 6.23 -1.42
N LEU A 34 9.50 6.17 -0.59
CA LEU A 34 9.32 5.15 0.44
C LEU A 34 7.92 4.53 0.34
N VAL A 35 7.86 3.24 0.62
CA VAL A 35 6.61 2.51 0.88
C VAL A 35 6.79 1.79 2.19
N GLN A 36 5.99 2.15 3.21
CA GLN A 36 6.10 1.57 4.54
C GLN A 36 4.73 1.26 5.16
N ASN A 37 4.66 0.19 5.93
CA ASN A 37 3.47 -0.28 6.62
C ASN A 37 2.26 -0.44 5.67
N THR A 38 2.52 -0.85 4.44
CA THR A 38 1.54 -0.98 3.36
C THR A 38 1.26 -2.45 3.07
N ILE A 39 -0.01 -2.78 2.88
CA ILE A 39 -0.45 -4.11 2.45
C ILE A 39 -0.80 -4.06 0.97
N ILE A 40 -0.25 -4.98 0.17
CA ILE A 40 -0.70 -5.27 -1.19
C ILE A 40 -1.38 -6.63 -1.18
N ALA A 41 -2.62 -6.72 -1.67
CA ALA A 41 -3.40 -7.96 -1.62
C ALA A 41 -4.06 -8.29 -2.95
N GLY A 42 -4.11 -9.59 -3.27
CA GLY A 42 -4.85 -10.12 -4.42
C GLY A 42 -4.30 -9.69 -5.78
N SER A 43 -3.08 -9.18 -5.86
CA SER A 43 -2.44 -8.77 -7.11
C SER A 43 -1.67 -9.92 -7.72
N ALA A 44 -1.88 -10.17 -9.03
CA ALA A 44 -1.10 -11.17 -9.76
C ALA A 44 0.40 -10.80 -9.81
N ILE A 45 0.69 -9.51 -9.87
CA ILE A 45 2.05 -8.95 -9.77
C ILE A 45 2.05 -7.91 -8.64
N PRO A 46 2.38 -8.31 -7.40
CA PRO A 46 2.34 -7.39 -6.26
C PRO A 46 3.26 -6.18 -6.41
N VAL A 47 4.49 -6.40 -6.88
CA VAL A 47 5.47 -5.34 -7.11
C VAL A 47 6.13 -5.57 -8.45
N LYS A 48 6.12 -4.55 -9.31
CA LYS A 48 6.68 -4.58 -10.66
C LYS A 48 7.66 -3.44 -10.85
N TYR A 49 8.72 -3.69 -11.59
CA TYR A 49 9.68 -2.69 -12.04
C TYR A 49 9.68 -2.59 -13.56
N THR A 50 9.79 -1.37 -14.09
CA THR A 50 10.05 -1.12 -15.50
C THR A 50 11.31 -0.28 -15.62
N ALA A 51 12.36 -0.87 -16.20
CA ALA A 51 13.68 -0.25 -16.31
C ALA A 51 13.69 0.92 -17.32
N SER A 52 14.60 1.86 -17.08
CA SER A 52 14.97 2.86 -18.08
C SER A 52 15.82 2.21 -19.19
N THR A 53 15.49 2.51 -20.44
CA THR A 53 16.30 2.10 -21.61
C THR A 53 17.42 3.09 -21.93
N THR A 54 17.30 4.34 -21.44
CA THR A 54 18.26 5.42 -21.74
C THR A 54 19.22 5.69 -20.58
N SER A 55 18.85 5.40 -19.37
CA SER A 55 19.63 5.63 -18.15
C SER A 55 19.43 4.49 -17.16
N PRO A 56 19.88 3.26 -17.48
CA PRO A 56 19.68 2.10 -16.61
C PRO A 56 20.47 2.27 -15.30
N THR A 57 19.81 2.00 -14.17
CA THR A 57 20.40 2.06 -12.83
C THR A 57 20.95 0.72 -12.36
N GLY A 58 20.65 -0.36 -13.08
CA GLY A 58 20.94 -1.74 -12.67
C GLY A 58 19.87 -2.34 -11.74
N ALA A 59 18.82 -1.59 -11.39
CA ALA A 59 17.69 -2.16 -10.67
C ALA A 59 16.93 -3.18 -11.52
N THR A 60 16.33 -4.16 -10.87
CA THR A 60 15.57 -5.26 -11.46
C THR A 60 14.30 -5.52 -10.65
N ASP A 61 13.36 -6.31 -11.19
CA ASP A 61 12.21 -6.78 -10.39
C ASP A 61 12.65 -7.41 -9.06
N VAL A 62 13.74 -8.17 -9.06
CA VAL A 62 14.26 -8.82 -7.85
C VAL A 62 14.70 -7.80 -6.80
N THR A 63 15.48 -6.79 -7.21
CA THR A 63 15.99 -5.78 -6.27
C THR A 63 14.88 -4.86 -5.75
N ILE A 64 13.89 -4.51 -6.58
CA ILE A 64 12.75 -3.69 -6.16
C ILE A 64 11.79 -4.49 -5.26
N ASN A 65 11.57 -5.78 -5.54
CA ASN A 65 10.83 -6.65 -4.63
C ASN A 65 11.54 -6.80 -3.28
N ALA A 66 12.86 -6.98 -3.27
CA ALA A 66 13.64 -7.04 -2.04
C ALA A 66 13.53 -5.75 -1.21
N TRP A 67 13.60 -4.59 -1.88
CA TRP A 67 13.38 -3.29 -1.24
C TRP A 67 11.99 -3.20 -0.59
N PHE A 68 10.91 -3.55 -1.33
CA PHE A 68 9.55 -3.52 -0.78
C PHE A 68 9.42 -4.44 0.45
N ASN A 69 10.05 -5.61 0.42
CA ASN A 69 9.99 -6.62 1.48
C ASN A 69 11.04 -6.40 2.59
N THR A 70 11.73 -5.26 2.62
CA THR A 70 12.65 -4.92 3.71
C THR A 70 11.90 -4.97 5.04
N ALA A 71 12.34 -5.80 5.97
CA ALA A 71 11.62 -6.09 7.22
C ALA A 71 11.29 -4.83 8.04
N SER A 72 12.21 -3.86 8.10
CA SER A 72 12.01 -2.59 8.81
C SER A 72 10.96 -1.67 8.18
N TYR A 73 10.50 -1.96 6.97
CA TYR A 73 9.43 -1.17 6.32
C TYR A 73 8.03 -1.62 6.69
N GLY A 74 7.88 -2.81 7.28
CA GLY A 74 6.59 -3.31 7.76
C GLY A 74 5.53 -3.52 6.67
N ASN A 75 5.96 -3.67 5.41
CA ASN A 75 5.08 -3.99 4.28
C ASN A 75 4.70 -5.48 4.30
N SER A 76 3.60 -5.81 3.65
CA SER A 76 3.20 -7.20 3.44
C SER A 76 2.49 -7.40 2.10
N ILE A 77 2.67 -8.60 1.55
CA ILE A 77 1.97 -9.08 0.36
C ILE A 77 1.06 -10.23 0.81
N LEU A 78 -0.23 -10.11 0.51
CA LEU A 78 -1.23 -11.12 0.81
C LEU A 78 -1.74 -11.73 -0.50
N THR A 79 -1.93 -13.05 -0.50
CA THR A 79 -2.31 -13.78 -1.71
C THR A 79 -3.70 -13.40 -2.19
N ASN A 80 -4.66 -13.25 -1.26
CA ASN A 80 -6.05 -12.96 -1.61
C ASN A 80 -6.49 -11.61 -1.03
N ASN A 81 -7.44 -10.96 -1.70
CA ASN A 81 -8.07 -9.74 -1.17
C ASN A 81 -8.75 -9.97 0.18
N THR A 82 -9.31 -11.16 0.38
CA THR A 82 -9.99 -11.56 1.64
C THR A 82 -9.04 -11.62 2.83
N ASP A 83 -7.75 -11.84 2.60
CA ASP A 83 -6.73 -11.96 3.66
C ASP A 83 -6.47 -10.61 4.37
N VAL A 84 -6.86 -9.50 3.75
CA VAL A 84 -6.83 -8.17 4.37
C VAL A 84 -7.81 -8.06 5.53
N GLY A 85 -8.94 -8.77 5.44
CA GLY A 85 -9.97 -8.85 6.46
C GLY A 85 -10.90 -7.63 6.51
N LEU A 86 -11.19 -7.01 5.36
CA LEU A 86 -12.27 -6.02 5.24
C LEU A 86 -13.62 -6.74 5.06
N GLY A 87 -14.71 -6.11 5.50
CA GLY A 87 -16.06 -6.70 5.50
C GLY A 87 -16.55 -7.07 4.10
N ALA A 88 -16.79 -6.11 3.23
CA ALA A 88 -17.26 -6.32 1.87
C ALA A 88 -16.77 -5.21 0.91
N PRO A 89 -15.44 -5.04 0.72
CA PRO A 89 -14.88 -3.89 0.02
C PRO A 89 -15.23 -3.84 -1.47
N PHE A 90 -15.61 -4.98 -2.07
CA PHE A 90 -16.00 -5.10 -3.49
C PHE A 90 -17.50 -5.31 -3.70
N ASN A 91 -18.31 -5.10 -2.67
CA ASN A 91 -19.76 -5.01 -2.85
C ASN A 91 -20.12 -3.59 -3.32
N TYR A 92 -20.38 -3.45 -4.61
CA TYR A 92 -20.61 -2.12 -5.22
C TYR A 92 -21.94 -1.46 -4.84
N THR A 93 -22.86 -2.22 -4.25
CA THR A 93 -24.15 -1.68 -3.77
C THR A 93 -24.06 -1.24 -2.31
N THR A 94 -23.47 -2.05 -1.48
CA THR A 94 -23.34 -1.82 -0.03
C THR A 94 -21.93 -2.21 0.44
N PRO A 95 -20.90 -1.41 0.06
CA PRO A 95 -19.53 -1.73 0.43
C PRO A 95 -19.34 -1.61 1.93
N ASP A 96 -18.50 -2.49 2.46
CA ASP A 96 -18.02 -2.41 3.83
C ASP A 96 -16.48 -2.42 3.84
N PHE A 97 -15.91 -1.28 4.19
CA PHE A 97 -14.47 -1.05 4.27
C PHE A 97 -13.92 -1.26 5.68
N ASN A 98 -14.75 -1.68 6.64
CA ASN A 98 -14.31 -1.94 8.00
C ASN A 98 -13.37 -3.14 8.06
N PRO A 99 -12.22 -3.01 8.71
CA PRO A 99 -11.41 -4.16 9.06
C PRO A 99 -12.10 -4.96 10.18
N ALA A 100 -12.08 -6.27 10.06
CA ALA A 100 -12.46 -7.16 11.17
C ALA A 100 -11.45 -7.03 12.32
N ALA A 101 -11.89 -7.16 13.54
CA ALA A 101 -11.01 -7.14 14.70
C ALA A 101 -9.92 -8.22 14.57
N GLY A 102 -8.67 -7.86 14.79
CA GLY A 102 -7.53 -8.76 14.66
C GLY A 102 -7.09 -9.08 13.21
N SER A 103 -7.72 -8.47 12.20
CA SER A 103 -7.33 -8.65 10.80
C SER A 103 -6.00 -7.95 10.47
N ALA A 104 -5.42 -8.26 9.30
CA ALA A 104 -4.18 -7.64 8.83
C ALA A 104 -4.30 -6.11 8.68
N ALA A 105 -5.49 -5.61 8.33
CA ALA A 105 -5.75 -4.17 8.22
C ALA A 105 -5.95 -3.48 9.57
N ALA A 106 -6.37 -4.21 10.62
CA ALA A 106 -6.72 -3.61 11.92
C ALA A 106 -5.51 -3.12 12.74
N SER A 107 -4.29 -3.42 12.31
CA SER A 107 -3.08 -3.07 13.06
C SER A 107 -1.86 -2.85 12.16
N GLY A 108 -0.75 -2.40 12.78
CA GLY A 108 0.55 -2.30 12.13
C GLY A 108 0.77 -1.00 11.36
N ALA A 109 -0.07 0.02 11.53
CA ALA A 109 0.28 1.38 11.11
C ALA A 109 1.38 1.95 12.00
N SER A 110 2.25 2.79 11.42
CA SER A 110 3.32 3.46 12.15
C SER A 110 3.49 4.91 11.69
N PHE A 111 3.72 5.80 12.64
CA PHE A 111 3.93 7.22 12.42
C PHE A 111 5.32 7.67 12.90
N THR A 112 6.26 6.74 13.00
CA THR A 112 7.63 7.01 13.45
C THR A 112 8.50 7.65 12.38
N ASN A 113 8.16 7.49 11.09
CA ASN A 113 8.90 8.12 10.01
C ASN A 113 8.66 9.64 10.02
N ALA A 114 9.73 10.43 9.88
CA ALA A 114 9.67 11.89 9.92
C ALA A 114 8.64 12.52 8.94
N LYS A 115 8.34 11.84 7.83
CA LYS A 115 7.35 12.32 6.84
C LYS A 115 5.91 12.24 7.32
N VAL A 116 5.63 11.46 8.35
CA VAL A 116 4.28 11.26 8.92
C VAL A 116 4.23 11.45 10.44
N ALA A 117 5.34 11.80 11.07
CA ALA A 117 5.43 11.98 12.52
C ALA A 117 4.67 13.22 13.02
N THR A 118 4.43 14.20 12.15
CA THR A 118 3.72 15.44 12.48
C THR A 118 2.61 15.72 11.47
N GLY A 119 1.53 16.40 11.91
CA GLY A 119 0.41 16.74 11.03
C GLY A 119 -0.61 15.63 10.80
N PHE A 120 -0.43 14.47 11.44
CA PHE A 120 -1.34 13.34 11.37
C PHE A 120 -1.75 12.89 12.78
N THR A 121 -2.97 12.41 12.91
CA THR A 121 -3.41 11.71 14.14
C THR A 121 -2.93 10.26 14.06
N PRO A 122 -2.06 9.79 14.96
CA PRO A 122 -1.63 8.40 14.94
C PRO A 122 -2.79 7.45 15.20
N VAL A 123 -2.86 6.40 14.37
CA VAL A 123 -3.82 5.30 14.49
C VAL A 123 -3.09 3.96 14.41
N THR A 124 -3.73 2.88 14.81
CA THR A 124 -3.12 1.55 14.78
C THR A 124 -3.40 0.78 13.49
N TYR A 125 -4.47 1.09 12.79
CA TYR A 125 -4.93 0.40 11.59
C TYR A 125 -4.27 0.94 10.32
N LYS A 126 -4.22 0.11 9.28
CA LYS A 126 -3.80 0.48 7.94
C LYS A 126 -5.02 0.78 7.07
N GLY A 127 -4.86 1.74 6.13
CA GLY A 127 -5.98 2.18 5.30
C GLY A 127 -6.79 3.31 5.95
N ALA A 128 -8.03 3.51 5.51
CA ALA A 128 -8.85 4.67 5.82
C ALA A 128 -9.85 4.47 6.97
N CYS A 129 -10.08 3.24 7.42
CA CYS A 129 -11.15 2.94 8.36
C CYS A 129 -10.64 2.14 9.57
N ALA A 130 -11.09 2.54 10.77
CA ALA A 130 -10.99 1.74 11.97
C ALA A 130 -12.07 0.65 11.99
N VAL A 131 -11.94 -0.28 12.93
CA VAL A 131 -13.01 -1.26 13.23
C VAL A 131 -14.29 -0.52 13.65
N GLY A 132 -15.37 -0.75 12.96
CA GLY A 132 -16.68 -0.17 13.26
C GLY A 132 -16.92 1.24 12.72
N ASP A 133 -16.00 1.80 11.92
CA ASP A 133 -16.18 3.11 11.31
C ASP A 133 -17.36 3.14 10.31
N THR A 134 -18.01 4.31 10.25
CA THR A 134 -19.14 4.54 9.33
C THR A 134 -19.04 5.88 8.60
N TRP A 135 -17.90 6.58 8.72
CA TRP A 135 -17.75 7.96 8.25
C TRP A 135 -18.04 8.16 6.76
N TRP A 136 -17.77 7.15 5.91
CA TRP A 136 -18.05 7.23 4.46
C TRP A 136 -19.52 7.08 4.11
N LYS A 137 -20.35 6.44 4.96
CA LYS A 137 -21.73 6.03 4.64
C LYS A 137 -22.69 7.20 4.42
N THR A 138 -22.35 8.38 4.96
CA THR A 138 -23.25 9.53 4.95
C THR A 138 -23.05 10.45 3.74
N TRP A 139 -21.88 10.42 3.11
CA TRP A 139 -21.54 11.34 2.00
C TRP A 139 -21.10 10.63 0.71
N THR A 140 -20.91 9.33 0.74
CA THR A 140 -20.68 8.52 -0.47
C THR A 140 -21.98 7.90 -0.96
N LYS A 141 -22.15 7.81 -2.28
CA LYS A 141 -23.24 7.11 -2.92
C LYS A 141 -22.66 5.99 -3.78
N PHE A 142 -23.14 4.79 -3.55
CA PHE A 142 -22.82 3.62 -4.37
C PHE A 142 -24.03 3.29 -5.24
N MET A 143 -23.80 2.87 -6.48
CA MET A 143 -24.85 2.54 -7.46
C MET A 143 -24.92 1.03 -7.67
#